data_36f7f082dcd6d03a1a8998181b161493
#
_entry.id   36f7f082dcd6d03a1a8998181b161493
#
_cell.length_a   1.000
_cell.length_b   1.000
_cell.length_c   1.000
_cell.angle_alpha   90.00
_cell.angle_beta   90.00
_cell.angle_gamma   90.00
#
_symmetry.space_group_name_H-M   'P 1'
#
loop_
_entity.id
_entity.type
_entity.pdbx_description
1 polymer ?
#
loop_
_entity_poly.entity_id
_entity_poly.type
_entity_poly.pdbx_seq_one_letter_code
_entity_poly.pdbx_strand_id
1 'polypeptide(L)'
;MRDTALREHLDFLVTRKGEDEATVIAQALRAGVEALYQEALTEAYLLGQVSRVTALEELGLERLEEIEYQRDALRRDFEWGLKGA
;
A
#
# COMPACT_ATOMS: atom_id res chain seq x y z
N MET A 1 5.36 16.26 -6.75
CA MET A 1 5.07 16.68 -5.36
C MET A 1 5.68 18.04 -5.10
N ARG A 2 4.98 18.88 -4.42
CA ARG A 2 5.47 20.22 -4.10
C ARG A 2 6.05 20.22 -2.69
N ASP A 3 7.27 20.73 -2.57
CA ASP A 3 7.96 20.81 -1.28
C ASP A 3 7.17 21.62 -0.25
N THR A 4 6.46 22.66 -0.71
CA THR A 4 5.63 23.50 0.14
C THR A 4 4.51 22.71 0.82
N ALA A 5 3.82 21.85 0.07
CA ALA A 5 2.75 21.02 0.62
C ALA A 5 3.28 20.01 1.63
N LEU A 6 4.42 19.40 1.34
CA LEU A 6 5.06 18.47 2.25
C LEU A 6 5.46 19.16 3.56
N ARG A 7 6.02 20.37 3.46
CA ARG A 7 6.41 21.15 4.64
C ARG A 7 5.20 21.53 5.49
N GLU A 8 4.12 21.94 4.85
CA GLU A 8 2.89 22.30 5.55
C GLU A 8 2.31 21.09 6.31
N HIS A 9 2.32 19.92 5.68
CA HIS A 9 1.85 18.69 6.30
C HIS A 9 2.72 18.30 7.49
N LEU A 10 4.03 18.45 7.36
CA LEU A 10 4.95 18.16 8.44
C LEU A 10 4.71 19.09 9.63
N ASP A 11 4.56 20.39 9.38
CA ASP A 11 4.31 21.37 10.42
C ASP A 11 3.00 21.09 11.15
N PHE A 12 1.96 20.72 10.41
CA PHE A 12 0.69 20.32 10.99
C PHE A 12 0.85 19.11 11.93
N LEU A 13 1.58 18.10 11.48
CA LEU A 13 1.79 16.87 12.26
C LEU A 13 2.59 17.15 13.53
N VAL A 14 3.64 17.95 13.43
CA VAL A 14 4.46 18.32 14.59
C VAL A 14 3.61 19.03 15.64
N THR A 15 2.81 19.99 15.20
CA THR A 15 1.93 20.76 16.10
C THR A 15 0.86 19.87 16.73
N ARG A 16 0.22 19.04 15.91
CA ARG A 16 -0.90 18.20 16.36
C ARG A 16 -0.46 17.12 17.33
N LYS A 17 0.70 16.49 17.05
CA LYS A 17 1.21 15.39 17.89
C LYS A 17 1.95 15.87 19.13
N GLY A 18 2.41 17.12 19.13
CA GLY A 18 3.19 17.64 20.25
C GLY A 18 4.57 17.00 20.37
N GLU A 19 5.10 16.46 19.25
CA GLU A 19 6.41 15.83 19.20
C GLU A 19 7.36 16.70 18.41
N ASP A 20 8.68 16.49 18.59
CA ASP A 20 9.65 17.27 17.82
C ASP A 20 9.69 16.82 16.37
N GLU A 21 10.25 17.68 15.51
CA GLU A 21 10.29 17.44 14.07
C GLU A 21 11.03 16.17 13.72
N ALA A 22 12.18 15.90 14.36
CA ALA A 22 12.97 14.71 14.10
C ALA A 22 12.20 13.43 14.38
N THR A 23 11.42 13.41 15.46
CA THR A 23 10.60 12.26 15.83
C THR A 23 9.49 12.04 14.80
N VAL A 24 8.82 13.10 14.36
CA VAL A 24 7.76 13.00 13.36
C VAL A 24 8.33 12.52 12.01
N ILE A 25 9.50 13.02 11.62
CA ILE A 25 10.17 12.57 10.39
C ILE A 25 10.52 11.08 10.47
N ALA A 26 11.04 10.62 11.61
CA ALA A 26 11.36 9.20 11.80
C ALA A 26 10.12 8.32 11.69
N GLN A 27 9.00 8.76 12.27
CA GLN A 27 7.73 8.05 12.16
C GLN A 27 7.24 8.02 10.71
N ALA A 28 7.33 9.15 10.01
CA ALA A 28 6.92 9.25 8.62
C ALA A 28 7.76 8.36 7.72
N LEU A 29 9.07 8.30 7.96
CA LEU A 29 9.96 7.44 7.20
C LEU A 29 9.59 5.97 7.38
N ARG A 30 9.37 5.55 8.62
CA ARG A 30 8.98 4.18 8.93
C ARG A 30 7.65 3.83 8.26
N ALA A 31 6.66 4.68 8.40
CA ALA A 31 5.34 4.46 7.80
C ALA A 31 5.42 4.42 6.28
N GLY A 32 6.22 5.32 5.68
CA GLY A 32 6.40 5.37 4.23
C GLY A 32 7.10 4.13 3.69
N VAL A 33 8.16 3.69 4.33
CA VAL A 33 8.88 2.47 3.94
C VAL A 33 7.95 1.26 4.03
N GLU A 34 7.18 1.15 5.11
CA GLU A 34 6.23 0.04 5.28
C GLU A 34 5.17 0.05 4.19
N ALA A 35 4.62 1.22 3.87
CA ALA A 35 3.59 1.34 2.83
C ALA A 35 4.16 0.95 1.46
N LEU A 36 5.35 1.42 1.12
CA LEU A 36 5.99 1.09 -0.15
C LEU A 36 6.34 -0.39 -0.22
N TYR A 37 6.76 -0.99 0.88
CA TYR A 37 7.05 -2.41 0.94
C TYR A 37 5.79 -3.23 0.66
N GLN A 38 4.67 -2.89 1.28
CA GLN A 38 3.40 -3.60 1.08
C GLN A 38 2.90 -3.47 -0.36
N GLU A 39 3.04 -2.29 -0.96
CA GLU A 39 2.70 -2.09 -2.37
C GLU A 39 3.55 -2.96 -3.28
N ALA A 40 4.87 -2.96 -3.07
CA ALA A 40 5.79 -3.74 -3.88
C ALA A 40 5.55 -5.24 -3.73
N LEU A 41 5.26 -5.69 -2.51
CA LEU A 41 4.96 -7.09 -2.24
C LEU A 41 3.65 -7.52 -2.89
N THR A 42 2.63 -6.67 -2.82
CA THR A 42 1.34 -6.92 -3.48
C THR A 42 1.54 -7.10 -4.99
N GLU A 43 2.29 -6.20 -5.61
CA GLU A 43 2.59 -6.29 -7.04
C GLU A 43 3.34 -7.58 -7.37
N ALA A 44 4.36 -7.90 -6.58
CA ALA A 44 5.15 -9.12 -6.78
C ALA A 44 4.28 -10.38 -6.68
N TYR A 45 3.35 -10.40 -5.72
CA TYR A 45 2.41 -11.51 -5.59
C TYR A 45 1.49 -11.63 -6.81
N LEU A 46 0.95 -10.52 -7.27
CA LEU A 46 0.05 -10.52 -8.43
C LEU A 46 0.76 -10.92 -9.72
N LEU A 47 2.06 -10.66 -9.81
CA LEU A 47 2.89 -11.07 -10.96
C LEU A 47 3.42 -12.49 -10.83
N GLY A 48 3.11 -13.19 -9.75
CA GLY A 48 3.56 -14.57 -9.54
C GLY A 48 5.02 -14.70 -9.11
N GLN A 49 5.63 -13.60 -8.67
CA GLN A 49 7.03 -13.58 -8.25
C GLN A 49 7.22 -13.95 -6.78
N VAL A 50 6.13 -13.93 -6.01
CA VAL A 50 6.13 -14.26 -4.58
C VAL A 50 5.01 -15.25 -4.34
N SER A 51 5.27 -16.27 -3.52
CA SER A 51 4.27 -17.28 -3.21
C SER A 51 3.15 -16.72 -2.33
N ARG A 52 1.99 -17.41 -2.37
CA ARG A 52 0.87 -17.04 -1.50
C ARG A 52 1.25 -17.16 -0.02
N VAL A 53 2.06 -18.14 0.33
CA VAL A 53 2.51 -18.32 1.72
C VAL A 53 3.30 -17.10 2.20
N THR A 54 4.24 -16.64 1.39
CA THR A 54 5.02 -15.45 1.73
C THR A 54 4.13 -14.21 1.82
N ALA A 55 3.23 -14.04 0.85
CA ALA A 55 2.30 -12.91 0.86
C ALA A 55 1.40 -12.95 2.09
N LEU A 56 0.92 -14.14 2.48
CA LEU A 56 0.10 -14.32 3.67
C LEU A 56 0.85 -13.93 4.94
N GLU A 57 2.09 -14.37 5.08
CA GLU A 57 2.92 -14.04 6.24
C GLU A 57 3.17 -12.55 6.39
N GLU A 58 3.39 -11.87 5.27
CA GLU A 58 3.80 -10.47 5.28
C GLU A 58 2.61 -9.49 5.27
N LEU A 59 1.54 -9.81 4.56
CA LEU A 59 0.38 -8.92 4.41
C LEU A 59 -0.75 -9.25 5.39
N GLY A 60 -0.82 -10.49 5.86
CA GLY A 60 -1.94 -10.98 6.64
C GLY A 60 -3.09 -11.45 5.78
N LEU A 61 -3.93 -12.31 6.36
CA LEU A 61 -5.02 -12.97 5.64
C LEU A 61 -6.05 -11.98 5.08
N GLU A 62 -6.46 -11.03 5.89
CA GLU A 62 -7.49 -10.07 5.50
C GLU A 62 -7.07 -9.28 4.25
N ARG A 63 -5.85 -8.73 4.28
CA ARG A 63 -5.34 -7.97 3.15
C ARG A 63 -5.16 -8.84 1.91
N LEU A 64 -4.64 -10.05 2.10
CA LEU A 64 -4.45 -10.98 1.00
C LEU A 64 -5.77 -11.37 0.34
N GLU A 65 -6.79 -11.68 1.13
CA GLU A 65 -8.11 -12.01 0.59
C GLU A 65 -8.72 -10.83 -0.18
N GLU A 66 -8.52 -9.61 0.30
CA GLU A 66 -8.99 -8.42 -0.39
C GLU A 66 -8.32 -8.28 -1.77
N ILE A 67 -7.00 -8.48 -1.81
CA ILE A 67 -6.24 -8.42 -3.07
C ILE A 67 -6.72 -9.49 -4.04
N GLU A 68 -6.91 -10.69 -3.56
CA GLU A 68 -7.39 -11.82 -4.38
C GLU A 68 -8.80 -11.57 -4.89
N TYR A 69 -9.66 -11.03 -4.05
CA TYR A 69 -11.03 -10.69 -4.45
C TYR A 69 -11.01 -9.65 -5.58
N GLN A 70 -10.21 -8.61 -5.46
CA GLN A 70 -10.11 -7.56 -6.47
C GLN A 70 -9.55 -8.10 -7.78
N ARG A 71 -8.52 -8.94 -7.69
CA ARG A 71 -7.94 -9.59 -8.88
C ARG A 71 -8.98 -10.43 -9.60
N ASP A 72 -9.73 -11.25 -8.86
CA ASP A 72 -10.73 -12.15 -9.44
C ASP A 72 -11.91 -11.37 -10.03
N ALA A 73 -12.30 -10.27 -9.40
CA ALA A 73 -13.34 -9.39 -9.92
C ALA A 73 -12.94 -8.77 -11.26
N LEU A 74 -11.71 -8.27 -11.35
CA LEU A 74 -11.17 -7.72 -12.59
C LEU A 74 -11.13 -8.76 -13.70
N ARG A 75 -10.74 -10.00 -13.37
CA ARG A 75 -10.70 -11.08 -14.33
C ARG A 75 -12.08 -11.41 -14.87
N ARG A 76 -13.08 -11.48 -14.00
CA ARG A 76 -14.45 -11.74 -14.41
C ARG A 76 -15.00 -10.63 -15.31
N ASP A 77 -14.72 -9.38 -14.95
CA ASP A 77 -15.16 -8.24 -15.74
C ASP A 77 -14.52 -8.25 -17.12
N PHE A 78 -13.23 -8.58 -17.19
CA PHE A 78 -12.51 -8.68 -18.46
C PHE A 78 -13.10 -9.78 -19.34
N GLU A 79 -13.33 -10.97 -18.78
CA GLU A 79 -13.91 -12.11 -19.53
C GLU A 79 -15.32 -11.79 -20.00
N TRP A 80 -16.11 -11.15 -19.15
CA TRP A 80 -17.47 -10.73 -19.50
C TRP A 80 -17.47 -9.73 -20.65
N GLY A 81 -16.55 -8.75 -20.60
CA GLY A 81 -16.40 -7.77 -21.66
C GLY A 81 -16.05 -8.40 -23.00
N LEU A 82 -15.18 -9.38 -23.00
CA LEU A 82 -14.81 -10.11 -24.21
C LEU A 82 -15.98 -10.88 -24.80
N LYS A 83 -16.81 -11.50 -23.96
CA LYS A 83 -17.96 -12.27 -24.41
C LYS A 83 -19.09 -11.37 -24.91
N GLY A 84 -19.20 -10.18 -24.35
CA GLY A 84 -20.23 -9.23 -24.70
C GLY A 84 -19.92 -8.37 -25.91
N ALA A 85 -18.71 -8.45 -26.43
CA ALA A 85 -18.28 -7.61 -27.54
C ALA A 85 -18.84 -8.08 -28.89
#